data_7c5ac6a5c2500325e8d0becde5d3e6a6
#
_entry.id   7c5ac6a5c2500325e8d0becde5d3e6a6
#
_cell.length_a   1.000
_cell.length_b   1.000
_cell.length_c   1.000
_cell.angle_alpha   90.00
_cell.angle_beta   90.00
_cell.angle_gamma   90.00
#
_symmetry.space_group_name_H-M   'P 1'
#
loop_
_entity.id
_entity.type
_entity.pdbx_description
1 polymer ?
#
loop_
_entity_poly.entity_id
_entity_poly.type
_entity_poly.pdbx_seq_one_letter_code
_entity_poly.pdbx_strand_id
1 'polypeptide(L)'
;MKKALIVWGGWEGHEPKQCVDIFAPFLRQQGYDLTISNTLDIYLNQETMRSLDLVVQVVTMATITREQEQGLLEAIKSGVGMAGWHGGMADAFRQNTEYQFMVGGQWVAHPGGVIDYEVNIINHADPITAGLSDFKMHSEQYYMHVDPINEVLATTTFSGEHAPWINGV
;
A
#
# COMPACT_ATOMS: atom_id res chain seq x y z
N MET A 1 -14.57 -10.57 17.40
CA MET A 1 -14.74 -9.67 16.25
C MET A 1 -13.35 -9.28 15.79
N LYS A 2 -13.07 -9.32 14.50
CA LYS A 2 -11.75 -8.93 13.96
C LYS A 2 -11.55 -7.43 14.13
N LYS A 3 -10.31 -7.02 14.42
CA LYS A 3 -9.94 -5.62 14.64
C LYS A 3 -9.09 -5.10 13.49
N ALA A 4 -9.44 -3.93 12.96
CA ALA A 4 -8.65 -3.26 11.95
C ALA A 4 -8.29 -1.83 12.36
N LEU A 5 -7.16 -1.36 11.87
CA LEU A 5 -6.70 0.00 12.00
C LEU A 5 -6.51 0.61 10.60
N ILE A 6 -7.14 1.75 10.33
CA ILE A 6 -6.73 2.59 9.19
C ILE A 6 -5.84 3.71 9.74
N VAL A 7 -4.64 3.84 9.17
CA VAL A 7 -3.76 5.00 9.41
C VAL A 7 -3.65 5.79 8.12
N TRP A 8 -3.91 7.10 8.18
CA TRP A 8 -3.94 7.93 7.00
C TRP A 8 -3.25 9.29 7.19
N GLY A 9 -2.80 9.87 6.09
CA GLY A 9 -2.14 11.18 6.08
C GLY A 9 -1.05 11.29 5.03
N GLY A 10 -0.08 12.15 5.29
CA GLY A 10 0.99 12.45 4.34
C GLY A 10 0.54 13.45 3.29
N TRP A 11 0.88 13.21 2.03
CA TRP A 11 0.60 14.13 0.94
C TRP A 11 -0.90 14.21 0.59
N GLU A 12 -1.48 15.40 0.72
CA GLU A 12 -2.91 15.66 0.49
C GLU A 12 -3.37 15.41 -0.95
N GLY A 13 -2.45 15.47 -1.93
CA GLY A 13 -2.77 15.22 -3.34
C GLY A 13 -3.26 13.80 -3.64
N HIS A 14 -3.04 12.83 -2.74
CA HIS A 14 -3.59 11.48 -2.81
C HIS A 14 -4.96 11.33 -2.12
N GLU A 15 -5.54 12.44 -1.67
CA GLU A 15 -6.87 12.49 -1.04
C GLU A 15 -7.05 11.44 0.08
N PRO A 16 -6.10 11.33 1.04
CA PRO A 16 -6.09 10.23 2.01
C PRO A 16 -7.35 10.18 2.85
N LYS A 17 -7.94 11.34 3.19
CA LYS A 17 -9.19 11.39 3.96
C LYS A 17 -10.37 10.84 3.17
N GLN A 18 -10.47 11.16 1.88
CA GLN A 18 -11.53 10.67 1.00
C GLN A 18 -11.39 9.14 0.81
N CYS A 19 -10.16 8.63 0.71
CA CYS A 19 -9.91 7.20 0.71
C CYS A 19 -10.45 6.53 1.99
N VAL A 20 -10.20 7.12 3.15
CA VAL A 20 -10.76 6.61 4.43
C VAL A 20 -12.28 6.60 4.40
N ASP A 21 -12.91 7.65 3.88
CA ASP A 21 -14.37 7.76 3.83
C ASP A 21 -15.03 6.68 2.95
N ILE A 22 -14.29 6.17 1.96
CA ILE A 22 -14.72 5.05 1.11
C ILE A 22 -14.49 3.70 1.80
N PHE A 23 -13.28 3.47 2.32
CA PHE A 23 -12.89 2.15 2.82
C PHE A 23 -13.31 1.84 4.26
N ALA A 24 -13.51 2.86 5.10
CA ALA A 24 -13.94 2.63 6.48
C ALA A 24 -15.35 2.01 6.57
N PRO A 25 -16.37 2.49 5.83
CA PRO A 25 -17.68 1.80 5.79
C PRO A 25 -17.58 0.37 5.27
N PHE A 26 -16.77 0.13 4.24
CA PHE A 26 -16.53 -1.21 3.69
C PHE A 26 -15.97 -2.17 4.75
N LEU A 27 -14.92 -1.80 5.47
CA LEU A 27 -14.34 -2.65 6.51
C LEU A 27 -15.32 -2.94 7.65
N ARG A 28 -16.11 -1.94 8.07
CA ARG A 28 -17.17 -2.16 9.06
C ARG A 28 -18.22 -3.15 8.57
N GLN A 29 -18.62 -3.04 7.31
CA GLN A 29 -19.57 -3.98 6.69
C GLN A 29 -19.00 -5.40 6.61
N GLN A 30 -17.67 -5.56 6.48
CA GLN A 30 -16.99 -6.84 6.56
C GLN A 30 -16.83 -7.38 8.00
N GLY A 31 -17.38 -6.69 8.99
CA GLY A 31 -17.41 -7.13 10.39
C GLY A 31 -16.16 -6.78 11.20
N TYR A 32 -15.36 -5.83 10.74
CA TYR A 32 -14.23 -5.33 11.53
C TYR A 32 -14.67 -4.29 12.57
N ASP A 33 -14.13 -4.43 13.79
CA ASP A 33 -14.05 -3.35 14.76
C ASP A 33 -12.92 -2.41 14.33
N LEU A 34 -13.29 -1.21 13.86
CA LEU A 34 -12.40 -0.34 13.12
C LEU A 34 -11.97 0.88 13.92
N THR A 35 -10.67 0.99 14.17
CA THR A 35 -10.00 2.19 14.63
C THR A 35 -9.47 3.00 13.43
N ILE A 36 -9.55 4.34 13.50
CA ILE A 36 -9.03 5.24 12.47
C ILE A 36 -8.11 6.25 13.15
N SER A 37 -6.89 6.40 12.62
CA SER A 37 -5.90 7.35 13.12
C SER A 37 -5.35 8.20 11.98
N ASN A 38 -5.21 9.49 12.22
CA ASN A 38 -4.53 10.43 11.33
C ASN A 38 -3.11 10.78 11.79
N THR A 39 -2.58 9.99 12.71
CA THR A 39 -1.21 10.12 13.21
C THR A 39 -0.53 8.75 13.29
N LEU A 40 0.77 8.75 13.01
CA LEU A 40 1.62 7.57 13.15
C LEU A 40 1.91 7.21 14.62
N ASP A 41 1.57 8.06 15.57
CA ASP A 41 1.76 7.80 17.01
C ASP A 41 0.98 6.57 17.50
N ILE A 42 -0.07 6.17 16.77
CA ILE A 42 -0.78 4.93 17.07
C ILE A 42 0.15 3.70 17.04
N TYR A 43 1.20 3.72 16.24
CA TYR A 43 2.19 2.65 16.16
C TYR A 43 3.01 2.48 17.45
N LEU A 44 3.08 3.53 18.29
CA LEU A 44 3.74 3.46 19.61
C LEU A 44 2.97 2.62 20.63
N ASN A 45 1.67 2.45 20.42
CA ASN A 45 0.83 1.67 21.32
C ASN A 45 0.90 0.17 20.97
N GLN A 46 1.91 -0.50 21.53
CA GLN A 46 2.19 -1.91 21.26
C GLN A 46 1.05 -2.87 21.65
N GLU A 47 0.30 -2.55 22.70
CA GLU A 47 -0.86 -3.36 23.13
C GLU A 47 -1.96 -3.31 22.05
N THR A 48 -2.29 -2.11 21.59
CA THR A 48 -3.24 -1.91 20.49
C THR A 48 -2.76 -2.59 19.23
N MET A 49 -1.53 -2.31 18.81
CA MET A 49 -0.98 -2.84 17.55
C MET A 49 -0.98 -4.35 17.48
N ARG A 50 -0.58 -5.05 18.55
CA ARG A 50 -0.58 -6.52 18.62
C ARG A 50 -1.99 -7.13 18.73
N SER A 51 -3.00 -6.36 19.11
CA SER A 51 -4.37 -6.82 19.19
C SER A 51 -5.13 -6.77 17.86
N LEU A 52 -4.51 -6.19 16.82
CA LEU A 52 -5.11 -6.04 15.50
C LEU A 52 -5.02 -7.33 14.68
N ASP A 53 -5.97 -7.52 13.78
CA ASP A 53 -5.91 -8.51 12.71
C ASP A 53 -5.41 -7.87 11.39
N LEU A 54 -5.60 -6.54 11.22
CA LEU A 54 -5.29 -5.84 9.99
C LEU A 54 -4.90 -4.38 10.23
N VAL A 55 -3.81 -3.93 9.61
CA VAL A 55 -3.48 -2.52 9.40
C VAL A 55 -3.72 -2.16 7.94
N VAL A 56 -4.50 -1.14 7.68
CA VAL A 56 -4.68 -0.53 6.35
C VAL A 56 -3.97 0.81 6.36
N GLN A 57 -2.91 0.92 5.56
CA GLN A 57 -2.08 2.11 5.50
C GLN A 57 -2.43 2.97 4.29
N VAL A 58 -2.74 4.25 4.54
CA VAL A 58 -3.12 5.27 3.56
C VAL A 58 -2.28 6.53 3.83
N VAL A 59 -0.96 6.34 3.84
CA VAL A 59 0.01 7.40 4.19
C VAL A 59 1.04 7.50 3.07
N THR A 60 1.15 8.66 2.45
CA THR A 60 2.08 8.88 1.34
C THR A 60 3.12 9.93 1.68
N MET A 61 4.39 9.69 1.31
CA MET A 61 5.50 10.65 1.40
C MET A 61 5.66 11.25 2.81
N ALA A 62 5.45 10.45 3.84
CA ALA A 62 5.61 10.85 5.23
C ALA A 62 7.01 10.47 5.76
N THR A 63 7.32 11.01 6.92
CA THR A 63 8.48 10.60 7.71
C THR A 63 7.98 9.82 8.92
N ILE A 64 8.61 8.68 9.19
CA ILE A 64 8.33 7.84 10.36
C ILE A 64 9.50 7.92 11.33
N THR A 65 9.25 8.02 12.64
CA THR A 65 10.32 7.90 13.63
C THR A 65 10.73 6.44 13.81
N ARG A 66 11.90 6.23 14.37
CA ARG A 66 12.40 4.87 14.64
C ARG A 66 11.48 4.07 15.57
N GLU A 67 10.91 4.73 16.57
CA GLU A 67 10.00 4.12 17.54
C GLU A 67 8.67 3.73 16.89
N GLN A 68 8.10 4.61 16.05
CA GLN A 68 6.89 4.34 15.28
C GLN A 68 7.11 3.21 14.29
N GLU A 69 8.23 3.25 13.54
CA GLU A 69 8.64 2.17 12.63
C GLU A 69 8.72 0.83 13.36
N GLN A 70 9.48 0.79 14.46
CA GLN A 70 9.62 -0.43 15.25
C GLN A 70 8.26 -0.97 15.70
N GLY A 71 7.36 -0.07 16.11
CA GLY A 71 6.00 -0.46 16.50
C GLY A 71 5.21 -1.13 15.39
N LEU A 72 5.28 -0.60 14.18
CA LEU A 72 4.65 -1.18 13.01
C LEU A 72 5.29 -2.52 12.63
N LEU A 73 6.61 -2.57 12.52
CA LEU A 73 7.35 -3.79 12.16
C LEU A 73 7.09 -4.95 13.13
N GLU A 74 7.10 -4.69 14.43
CA GLU A 74 6.83 -5.69 15.46
C GLU A 74 5.38 -6.24 15.37
N ALA A 75 4.41 -5.40 15.06
CA ALA A 75 3.03 -5.83 14.86
C ALA A 75 2.91 -6.77 13.64
N ILE A 76 3.47 -6.37 12.48
CA ILE A 76 3.44 -7.19 11.28
C ILE A 76 4.20 -8.50 11.49
N LYS A 77 5.36 -8.47 12.11
CA LYS A 77 6.15 -9.65 12.45
C LYS A 77 5.40 -10.61 13.39
N SER A 78 4.51 -10.10 14.24
CA SER A 78 3.69 -10.92 15.13
C SER A 78 2.51 -11.60 14.43
N GLY A 79 2.27 -11.30 13.15
CA GLY A 79 1.21 -11.91 12.34
C GLY A 79 0.02 -11.00 12.05
N VAL A 80 0.08 -9.72 12.40
CA VAL A 80 -0.94 -8.74 11.99
C VAL A 80 -0.85 -8.54 10.47
N GLY A 81 -1.96 -8.67 9.75
CA GLY A 81 -2.02 -8.43 8.32
C GLY A 81 -1.80 -6.96 7.98
N MET A 82 -1.25 -6.69 6.81
CA MET A 82 -1.10 -5.33 6.29
C MET A 82 -1.68 -5.22 4.89
N ALA A 83 -2.41 -4.15 4.63
CA ALA A 83 -2.93 -3.80 3.33
C ALA A 83 -2.73 -2.31 3.06
N GLY A 84 -2.70 -1.96 1.78
CA GLY A 84 -2.59 -0.58 1.33
C GLY A 84 -2.56 -0.56 -0.19
N TRP A 85 -2.53 0.62 -0.76
CA TRP A 85 -2.50 0.80 -2.21
C TRP A 85 -1.72 2.04 -2.59
N HIS A 86 -1.18 2.01 -3.82
CA HIS A 86 -0.53 3.16 -4.43
C HIS A 86 0.54 3.78 -3.52
N GLY A 87 0.63 5.10 -3.45
CA GLY A 87 1.57 5.80 -2.58
C GLY A 87 1.34 5.57 -1.09
N GLY A 88 0.10 5.25 -0.68
CA GLY A 88 -0.23 4.93 0.70
C GLY A 88 0.40 3.66 1.24
N MET A 89 0.93 2.80 0.36
CA MET A 89 1.71 1.62 0.69
C MET A 89 3.14 1.74 0.14
N ALA A 90 3.28 1.88 -1.17
CA ALA A 90 4.56 1.75 -1.86
C ALA A 90 5.48 2.96 -1.68
N ASP A 91 4.94 4.13 -1.37
CA ASP A 91 5.67 5.39 -1.22
C ASP A 91 5.41 6.06 0.13
N ALA A 92 5.01 5.29 1.13
CA ALA A 92 4.65 5.83 2.45
C ALA A 92 5.85 6.46 3.15
N PHE A 93 6.94 5.72 3.21
CA PHE A 93 8.18 6.11 3.90
C PHE A 93 9.36 5.88 2.96
N ARG A 94 9.44 6.69 1.93
CA ARG A 94 10.33 6.58 0.76
C ARG A 94 11.80 6.34 1.10
N GLN A 95 12.31 6.84 2.22
CA GLN A 95 13.71 6.76 2.62
C GLN A 95 13.97 5.71 3.69
N ASN A 96 12.96 4.90 4.03
CA ASN A 96 13.03 3.97 5.13
C ASN A 96 13.22 2.53 4.63
N THR A 97 14.42 1.99 4.83
CA THR A 97 14.81 0.68 4.31
C THR A 97 14.11 -0.49 5.01
N GLU A 98 13.90 -0.42 6.31
CA GLU A 98 13.22 -1.48 7.07
C GLU A 98 11.75 -1.60 6.64
N TYR A 99 11.10 -0.46 6.39
CA TYR A 99 9.76 -0.45 5.83
C TYR A 99 9.71 -1.08 4.43
N GLN A 100 10.69 -0.75 3.56
CA GLN A 100 10.77 -1.32 2.21
C GLN A 100 11.01 -2.84 2.25
N PHE A 101 11.83 -3.33 3.18
CA PHE A 101 11.99 -4.78 3.40
C PHE A 101 10.70 -5.44 3.86
N MET A 102 9.94 -4.80 4.75
CA MET A 102 8.67 -5.32 5.24
C MET A 102 7.63 -5.43 4.13
N VAL A 103 7.49 -4.42 3.28
CA VAL A 103 6.52 -4.44 2.16
C VAL A 103 7.02 -5.22 0.95
N GLY A 104 8.33 -5.50 0.89
CA GLY A 104 8.94 -6.24 -0.22
C GLY A 104 9.00 -5.45 -1.52
N GLY A 105 9.14 -4.13 -1.45
CA GLY A 105 9.25 -3.31 -2.65
C GLY A 105 9.54 -1.84 -2.35
N GLN A 106 9.97 -1.15 -3.41
CA GLN A 106 10.32 0.26 -3.36
C GLN A 106 9.74 0.98 -4.58
N TRP A 107 9.01 2.03 -4.32
CA TRP A 107 8.64 2.98 -5.36
C TRP A 107 9.87 3.74 -5.87
N VAL A 108 9.96 3.89 -7.19
CA VAL A 108 11.07 4.60 -7.85
C VAL A 108 10.55 5.88 -8.50
N ALA A 109 9.54 5.77 -9.36
CA ALA A 109 8.98 6.89 -10.11
C ALA A 109 7.62 6.51 -10.75
N HIS A 110 6.95 7.51 -11.31
CA HIS A 110 5.81 7.35 -12.22
C HIS A 110 6.06 8.19 -13.49
N PRO A 111 6.90 7.70 -14.42
CA PRO A 111 7.25 8.41 -15.63
C PRO A 111 6.01 8.79 -16.44
N GLY A 112 5.91 10.07 -16.84
CA GLY A 112 4.76 10.61 -17.55
C GLY A 112 3.66 11.19 -16.67
N GLY A 113 3.76 11.06 -15.34
CA GLY A 113 2.73 11.52 -14.40
C GLY A 113 1.45 10.69 -14.51
N VAL A 114 0.30 11.35 -14.69
CA VAL A 114 -1.00 10.68 -14.91
C VAL A 114 -1.13 10.36 -16.39
N ILE A 115 -1.18 9.07 -16.71
CA ILE A 115 -1.23 8.56 -18.10
C ILE A 115 -2.23 7.42 -18.20
N ASP A 116 -2.59 7.05 -19.43
CA ASP A 116 -3.39 5.86 -19.72
C ASP A 116 -2.48 4.63 -19.80
N TYR A 117 -2.84 3.57 -19.10
CA TYR A 117 -2.15 2.28 -19.17
C TYR A 117 -3.11 1.12 -18.90
N GLU A 118 -2.65 -0.09 -19.15
CA GLU A 118 -3.40 -1.31 -18.88
C GLU A 118 -2.76 -2.09 -17.74
N VAL A 119 -3.62 -2.60 -16.85
CA VAL A 119 -3.24 -3.56 -15.81
C VAL A 119 -3.57 -4.95 -16.30
N ASN A 120 -2.55 -5.81 -16.37
CA ASN A 120 -2.68 -7.20 -16.83
C ASN A 120 -2.67 -8.13 -15.62
N ILE A 121 -3.69 -8.96 -15.49
CA ILE A 121 -3.78 -9.98 -14.43
C ILE A 121 -2.99 -11.20 -14.90
N ILE A 122 -1.92 -11.53 -14.19
CA ILE A 122 -1.01 -12.61 -14.59
C ILE A 122 -1.19 -13.91 -13.79
N ASN A 123 -1.89 -13.85 -12.66
CA ASN A 123 -2.30 -15.04 -11.90
C ASN A 123 -3.79 -14.95 -11.56
N HIS A 124 -4.62 -15.71 -12.28
CA HIS A 124 -6.07 -15.79 -12.05
C HIS A 124 -6.48 -16.86 -11.01
N ALA A 125 -5.53 -17.66 -10.54
CA ALA A 125 -5.80 -18.73 -9.59
C ALA A 125 -5.73 -18.24 -8.12
N ASP A 126 -5.05 -17.12 -7.89
CA ASP A 126 -4.96 -16.54 -6.55
C ASP A 126 -6.33 -15.95 -6.12
N PRO A 127 -6.76 -16.18 -4.87
CA PRO A 127 -8.04 -15.65 -4.36
C PRO A 127 -8.19 -14.11 -4.48
N ILE A 128 -7.08 -13.37 -4.48
CA ILE A 128 -7.10 -11.90 -4.59
C ILE A 128 -7.48 -11.46 -6.01
N THR A 129 -7.04 -12.20 -7.02
CA THR A 129 -7.24 -11.86 -8.43
C THR A 129 -8.25 -12.75 -9.14
N ALA A 130 -8.76 -13.77 -8.45
CA ALA A 130 -9.79 -14.66 -9.00
C ALA A 130 -11.03 -13.87 -9.44
N GLY A 131 -11.42 -14.04 -10.69
CA GLY A 131 -12.57 -13.34 -11.30
C GLY A 131 -12.27 -11.92 -11.80
N LEU A 132 -11.05 -11.42 -11.64
CA LEU A 132 -10.62 -10.18 -12.28
C LEU A 132 -10.16 -10.43 -13.72
N SER A 133 -10.37 -9.46 -14.57
CA SER A 133 -9.84 -9.39 -15.95
C SER A 133 -8.92 -8.19 -16.07
N ASP A 134 -8.14 -8.14 -17.12
CA ASP A 134 -7.34 -6.97 -17.47
C ASP A 134 -8.22 -5.73 -17.56
N PHE A 135 -7.70 -4.58 -17.13
CA PHE A 135 -8.45 -3.35 -17.12
C PHE A 135 -7.56 -2.14 -17.41
N LYS A 136 -8.20 -1.08 -17.92
CA LYS A 136 -7.54 0.19 -18.21
C LYS A 136 -7.60 1.13 -17.02
N MET A 137 -6.51 1.87 -16.83
CA MET A 137 -6.38 2.91 -15.82
C MET A 137 -5.98 4.23 -16.47
N HIS A 138 -6.43 5.32 -15.86
CA HIS A 138 -5.92 6.67 -16.08
C HIS A 138 -5.40 7.17 -14.74
N SER A 139 -4.10 7.01 -14.48
CA SER A 139 -3.49 7.29 -13.18
C SER A 139 -1.97 7.39 -13.31
N GLU A 140 -1.26 7.48 -12.20
CA GLU A 140 0.19 7.35 -12.14
C GLU A 140 0.60 5.88 -12.30
N GLN A 141 1.30 5.56 -13.39
CA GLN A 141 1.87 4.23 -13.59
C GLN A 141 3.16 4.10 -12.78
N TYR A 142 3.15 3.35 -11.70
CA TYR A 142 4.30 3.20 -10.82
C TYR A 142 5.35 2.25 -11.40
N TYR A 143 6.57 2.74 -11.52
CA TYR A 143 7.74 1.90 -11.66
C TYR A 143 8.24 1.52 -10.26
N MET A 144 8.29 0.23 -10.00
CA MET A 144 8.64 -0.35 -8.70
C MET A 144 9.85 -1.25 -8.80
N HIS A 145 10.75 -1.20 -7.81
CA HIS A 145 11.60 -2.34 -7.51
C HIS A 145 10.85 -3.28 -6.58
N VAL A 146 10.72 -4.53 -6.96
CA VAL A 146 9.95 -5.54 -6.23
C VAL A 146 10.88 -6.67 -5.79
N ASP A 147 10.77 -7.05 -4.52
CA ASP A 147 11.52 -8.16 -3.97
C ASP A 147 11.06 -9.48 -4.63
N PRO A 148 12.01 -10.34 -5.08
CA PRO A 148 11.66 -11.58 -5.77
C PRO A 148 10.91 -12.61 -4.91
N ILE A 149 10.79 -12.40 -3.59
CA ILE A 149 9.95 -13.24 -2.73
C ILE A 149 8.46 -12.95 -2.91
N ASN A 150 8.11 -11.76 -3.40
CA ASN A 150 6.70 -11.41 -3.64
C ASN A 150 6.16 -12.17 -4.84
N GLU A 151 4.98 -12.77 -4.67
CA GLU A 151 4.20 -13.27 -5.80
C GLU A 151 3.47 -12.10 -6.46
N VAL A 152 3.90 -11.76 -7.68
CA VAL A 152 3.27 -10.70 -8.47
C VAL A 152 2.00 -11.25 -9.11
N LEU A 153 0.87 -10.62 -8.85
CA LEU A 153 -0.44 -11.06 -9.33
C LEU A 153 -0.94 -10.26 -10.54
N ALA A 154 -0.48 -9.02 -10.69
CA ALA A 154 -0.80 -8.14 -11.80
C ALA A 154 0.39 -7.28 -12.17
N THR A 155 0.49 -6.91 -13.43
CA THR A 155 1.58 -6.08 -13.97
C THR A 155 1.05 -4.97 -14.86
N THR A 156 1.88 -3.96 -15.08
CA THR A 156 1.75 -2.99 -16.18
C THR A 156 3.01 -3.01 -17.01
N THR A 157 2.94 -2.54 -18.25
CA THR A 157 4.11 -2.48 -19.13
C THR A 157 4.36 -1.05 -19.58
N PHE A 158 5.59 -0.57 -19.44
CA PHE A 158 5.98 0.77 -19.85
C PHE A 158 6.23 0.86 -21.36
N SER A 159 5.72 1.90 -22.02
CA SER A 159 5.93 2.15 -23.45
C SER A 159 7.32 2.68 -23.80
N GLY A 160 8.04 3.21 -22.83
CA GLY A 160 9.31 3.92 -23.02
C GLY A 160 9.16 5.36 -23.54
N GLU A 161 7.94 5.85 -23.76
CA GLU A 161 7.68 7.21 -24.23
C GLU A 161 8.26 8.27 -23.28
N HIS A 162 8.06 8.06 -21.97
CA HIS A 162 8.49 9.01 -20.93
C HIS A 162 9.82 8.62 -20.29
N ALA A 163 10.25 7.37 -20.42
CA ALA A 163 11.52 6.87 -19.88
C ALA A 163 12.02 5.69 -20.73
N PRO A 164 12.85 5.97 -21.77
CA PRO A 164 13.27 4.96 -22.76
C PRO A 164 14.02 3.76 -22.16
N TRP A 165 14.65 3.94 -20.99
CA TRP A 165 15.39 2.86 -20.29
C TRP A 165 14.51 1.74 -19.75
N ILE A 166 13.21 1.98 -19.61
CA ILE A 166 12.24 1.02 -19.06
C ILE A 166 11.21 0.58 -20.10
N ASN A 167 11.51 0.76 -21.40
CA ASN A 167 10.64 0.31 -22.46
C ASN A 167 10.43 -1.22 -22.41
N GLY A 168 9.17 -1.64 -22.29
CA GLY A 168 8.81 -3.05 -22.19
C GLY A 168 9.01 -3.68 -20.80
N VAL A 169 9.35 -2.88 -19.80
CA VAL A 169 9.47 -3.34 -18.40
C VAL A 169 8.11 -3.39 -17.74
#